data_346a30d14342431472c030dab2d74e7f
#
_entry.id   346a30d14342431472c030dab2d74e7f
#
_cell.length_a   1.000
_cell.length_b   1.000
_cell.length_c   1.000
_cell.angle_alpha   90.00
_cell.angle_beta   90.00
_cell.angle_gamma   90.00
#
_symmetry.space_group_name_H-M   'P 1'
#
loop_
_entity.id
_entity.type
_entity.pdbx_description
1 polymer ?
#
loop_
_entity_poly.entity_id
_entity_poly.type
_entity_poly.pdbx_seq_one_letter_code
_entity_poly.pdbx_strand_id
1 'polypeptide(L)'
;FVHKAWHDASESIKKIKYTMLADPTGVLSRGFGVYKEDEGVAYRGTFLVDPEGRIKVAEIQDNSIGRNAEELVRKVEAAQFVATHDGEVCPARWTRGAKTLKPSIDLVGKI
;
A
#
# COMPACT_ATOMS: atom_id res chain seq x y z
N PHE A 1 7.93 -20.69 10.73
CA PHE A 1 9.01 -21.53 10.16
C PHE A 1 9.14 -21.35 8.66
N VAL A 2 8.04 -21.33 7.89
CA VAL A 2 8.08 -21.20 6.42
C VAL A 2 8.72 -19.87 5.99
N HIS A 3 8.36 -18.75 6.61
CA HIS A 3 8.95 -17.42 6.32
C HIS A 3 10.46 -17.42 6.54
N LYS A 4 10.92 -18.05 7.63
CA LYS A 4 12.35 -18.17 7.90
C LYS A 4 13.06 -19.02 6.86
N ALA A 5 12.52 -20.17 6.50
CA ALA A 5 13.09 -21.02 5.48
C ALA A 5 13.17 -20.31 4.12
N TRP A 6 12.15 -19.55 3.75
CA TRP A 6 12.15 -18.74 2.52
C TRP A 6 13.21 -17.63 2.57
N HIS A 7 13.28 -16.91 3.69
CA HIS A 7 14.31 -15.89 3.92
C HIS A 7 15.72 -16.48 3.77
N ASP A 8 15.97 -17.63 4.37
CA ASP A 8 17.29 -18.26 4.36
C ASP A 8 17.66 -18.82 2.96
N ALA A 9 16.68 -19.29 2.19
CA ALA A 9 16.91 -19.95 0.90
C ALA A 9 16.95 -18.99 -0.31
N SER A 10 16.37 -17.78 -0.20
CA SER A 10 16.25 -16.84 -1.32
C SER A 10 17.19 -15.67 -1.19
N GLU A 11 18.05 -15.46 -2.18
CA GLU A 11 18.97 -14.32 -2.23
C GLU A 11 18.23 -12.95 -2.27
N SER A 12 17.03 -12.91 -2.85
CA SER A 12 16.21 -11.70 -2.85
C SER A 12 15.51 -11.47 -1.53
N ILE A 13 14.89 -12.50 -0.96
CA ILE A 13 14.13 -12.40 0.29
C ILE A 13 15.06 -12.19 1.51
N LYS A 14 16.28 -12.68 1.46
CA LYS A 14 17.32 -12.41 2.45
C LYS A 14 17.58 -10.93 2.70
N LYS A 15 17.30 -10.08 1.72
CA LYS A 15 17.47 -8.62 1.81
C LYS A 15 16.36 -7.91 2.59
N ILE A 16 15.27 -8.59 2.89
CA ILE A 16 14.13 -8.04 3.64
C ILE A 16 14.55 -7.76 5.09
N LYS A 17 14.31 -6.52 5.52
CA LYS A 17 14.58 -6.04 6.88
C LYS A 17 13.32 -5.70 7.68
N TYR A 18 12.16 -5.65 7.02
CA TYR A 18 10.89 -5.42 7.68
C TYR A 18 10.35 -6.71 8.29
N THR A 19 9.44 -6.57 9.26
CA THR A 19 8.83 -7.70 9.95
C THR A 19 7.94 -8.51 9.02
N MET A 20 8.13 -9.83 9.01
CA MET A 20 7.26 -10.78 8.32
C MET A 20 6.42 -11.52 9.35
N LEU A 21 5.10 -11.39 9.26
CA LEU A 21 4.15 -12.03 10.14
C LEU A 21 3.43 -13.19 9.44
N ALA A 22 3.15 -14.25 10.17
CA ALA A 22 2.25 -15.32 9.75
C ALA A 22 0.82 -14.99 10.20
N ASP A 23 -0.17 -15.37 9.41
CA ASP A 23 -1.60 -15.24 9.73
C ASP A 23 -2.31 -16.60 9.60
N PRO A 24 -1.91 -17.62 10.38
CA PRO A 24 -2.39 -18.99 10.21
C PRO A 24 -3.89 -19.15 10.47
N THR A 25 -4.47 -18.29 11.29
CA THR A 25 -5.92 -18.29 11.57
C THR A 25 -6.73 -17.37 10.64
N GLY A 26 -6.04 -16.59 9.78
CA GLY A 26 -6.68 -15.66 8.86
C GLY A 26 -7.30 -14.42 9.51
N VAL A 27 -6.96 -14.11 10.75
CA VAL A 27 -7.54 -12.97 11.50
C VAL A 27 -7.23 -11.65 10.81
N LEU A 28 -5.97 -11.42 10.42
CA LEU A 28 -5.56 -10.19 9.72
C LEU A 28 -6.17 -10.13 8.32
N SER A 29 -6.09 -11.22 7.56
CA SER A 29 -6.62 -11.28 6.20
C SER A 29 -8.13 -11.06 6.15
N ARG A 30 -8.89 -11.59 7.11
CA ARG A 30 -10.33 -11.31 7.23
C ARG A 30 -10.57 -9.87 7.67
N GLY A 31 -9.82 -9.37 8.65
CA GLY A 31 -9.96 -7.99 9.13
C GLY A 31 -9.75 -6.96 8.02
N PHE A 32 -8.83 -7.21 7.09
CA PHE A 32 -8.59 -6.38 5.91
C PHE A 32 -9.48 -6.73 4.71
N GLY A 33 -10.37 -7.72 4.82
CA GLY A 33 -11.31 -8.08 3.75
C GLY A 33 -10.67 -8.75 2.54
N VAL A 34 -9.53 -9.40 2.72
CA VAL A 34 -8.78 -10.04 1.62
C VAL A 34 -8.71 -11.55 1.70
N TYR A 35 -9.33 -12.15 2.71
CA TYR A 35 -9.31 -13.61 2.88
C TYR A 35 -10.30 -14.30 1.93
N LYS A 36 -9.86 -15.36 1.27
CA LYS A 36 -10.68 -16.24 0.41
C LYS A 36 -11.03 -17.48 1.21
N GLU A 37 -12.25 -17.54 1.70
CA GLU A 37 -12.72 -18.61 2.60
C GLU A 37 -12.70 -20.00 1.96
N ASP A 38 -12.99 -20.06 0.67
CA ASP A 38 -13.04 -21.29 -0.12
C ASP A 38 -11.65 -21.87 -0.43
N GLU A 39 -10.63 -21.02 -0.49
CA GLU A 39 -9.27 -21.42 -0.85
C GLU A 39 -8.32 -21.43 0.35
N GLY A 40 -8.67 -20.77 1.47
CA GLY A 40 -7.82 -20.66 2.64
C GLY A 40 -6.57 -19.79 2.44
N VAL A 41 -6.62 -18.85 1.48
CA VAL A 41 -5.53 -17.93 1.15
C VAL A 41 -6.02 -16.48 1.09
N ALA A 42 -5.12 -15.53 0.99
CA ALA A 42 -5.47 -14.13 0.83
C ALA A 42 -5.22 -13.64 -0.60
N TYR A 43 -6.02 -12.67 -1.05
CA TYR A 43 -5.66 -11.82 -2.18
C TYR A 43 -4.39 -11.02 -1.88
N ARG A 44 -3.78 -10.43 -2.89
CA ARG A 44 -2.64 -9.52 -2.74
C ARG A 44 -3.14 -8.16 -2.24
N GLY A 45 -3.35 -8.03 -0.93
CA GLY A 45 -3.74 -6.77 -0.30
C GLY A 45 -2.52 -5.91 0.05
N THR A 46 -2.62 -4.61 -0.19
CA THR A 46 -1.66 -3.60 0.25
C THR A 46 -2.42 -2.45 0.89
N PHE A 47 -2.05 -2.10 2.11
CA PHE A 47 -2.74 -1.08 2.89
C PHE A 47 -1.72 -0.09 3.44
N LEU A 48 -1.88 1.18 3.11
CA LEU A 48 -1.11 2.26 3.69
C LEU A 48 -1.92 2.87 4.83
N VAL A 49 -1.38 2.79 6.03
CA VAL A 49 -2.03 3.28 7.26
C VAL A 49 -1.22 4.45 7.79
N ASP A 50 -1.91 5.53 8.15
CA ASP A 50 -1.26 6.70 8.74
C ASP A 50 -0.93 6.47 10.23
N PRO A 51 -0.13 7.36 10.87
CA PRO A 51 0.22 7.22 12.30
C PRO A 51 -0.98 7.22 13.25
N GLU A 52 -2.13 7.76 12.83
CA GLU A 52 -3.37 7.76 13.61
C GLU A 52 -4.22 6.51 13.40
N GLY A 53 -3.72 5.53 12.63
CA GLY A 53 -4.40 4.26 12.38
C GLY A 53 -5.47 4.29 11.28
N ARG A 54 -5.48 5.33 10.43
CA ARG A 54 -6.45 5.45 9.33
C ARG A 54 -5.86 4.94 8.02
N ILE A 55 -6.65 4.18 7.28
CA ILE A 55 -6.25 3.70 5.95
C ILE A 55 -6.27 4.86 4.95
N LYS A 56 -5.14 5.17 4.35
CA LYS A 56 -4.97 6.19 3.32
C LYS A 56 -5.03 5.61 1.91
N VAL A 57 -4.56 4.38 1.75
CA VAL A 57 -4.62 3.63 0.48
C VAL A 57 -4.97 2.19 0.78
N ALA A 58 -5.89 1.63 0.02
CA ALA A 58 -6.19 0.20 -0.01
C ALA A 58 -6.13 -0.27 -1.47
N GLU A 59 -5.37 -1.31 -1.71
CA GLU A 59 -5.18 -1.90 -3.04
C GLU A 59 -5.27 -3.41 -2.93
N ILE A 60 -6.19 -4.01 -3.66
CA ILE A 60 -6.40 -5.46 -3.65
C ILE A 60 -6.28 -5.95 -5.08
N GLN A 61 -5.40 -6.92 -5.28
CA GLN A 61 -5.15 -7.51 -6.59
C GLN A 61 -5.41 -9.02 -6.53
N ASP A 62 -5.88 -9.55 -7.64
CA ASP A 62 -5.93 -10.99 -7.85
C ASP A 62 -4.54 -11.62 -7.67
N ASN A 63 -4.50 -12.89 -7.27
CA ASN A 63 -3.23 -13.58 -7.00
C ASN A 63 -2.36 -13.77 -8.25
N SER A 64 -2.94 -13.66 -9.44
CA SER A 64 -2.22 -13.70 -10.71
C SER A 64 -1.60 -12.36 -11.11
N ILE A 65 -1.95 -11.24 -10.44
CA ILE A 65 -1.50 -9.88 -10.78
C ILE A 65 -0.47 -9.41 -9.76
N GLY A 66 0.77 -9.21 -10.22
CA GLY A 66 1.86 -8.71 -9.39
C GLY A 66 1.69 -7.25 -8.97
N ARG A 67 2.30 -6.88 -7.85
CA ARG A 67 2.33 -5.51 -7.33
C ARG A 67 3.47 -4.70 -7.94
N ASN A 68 3.31 -3.38 -8.00
CA ASN A 68 4.36 -2.44 -8.41
C ASN A 68 4.90 -1.71 -7.18
N ALA A 69 6.13 -2.01 -6.78
CA ALA A 69 6.75 -1.41 -5.60
C ALA A 69 7.05 0.09 -5.78
N GLU A 70 7.37 0.54 -6.98
CA GLU A 70 7.62 1.96 -7.27
C GLU A 70 6.35 2.79 -7.08
N GLU A 71 5.21 2.27 -7.55
CA GLU A 71 3.91 2.92 -7.35
C GLU A 71 3.51 2.95 -5.86
N LEU A 72 3.84 1.91 -5.11
CA LEU A 72 3.62 1.91 -3.66
C LEU A 72 4.46 3.00 -2.98
N VAL A 73 5.75 3.11 -3.30
CA VAL A 73 6.62 4.17 -2.78
C VAL A 73 6.07 5.55 -3.12
N ARG A 74 5.64 5.76 -4.38
CA ARG A 74 5.00 7.03 -4.81
C ARG A 74 3.77 7.37 -3.96
N LYS A 75 2.92 6.39 -3.66
CA LYS A 75 1.73 6.57 -2.80
C LYS A 75 2.11 6.92 -1.37
N VAL A 76 3.14 6.29 -0.81
CA VAL A 76 3.67 6.62 0.51
C VAL A 76 4.17 8.07 0.54
N GLU A 77 4.95 8.48 -0.45
CA GLU A 77 5.46 9.86 -0.55
C GLU A 77 4.33 10.89 -0.67
N ALA A 78 3.30 10.59 -1.48
CA ALA A 78 2.13 11.44 -1.61
C ALA A 78 1.36 11.56 -0.29
N ALA A 79 1.16 10.45 0.43
CA ALA A 79 0.50 10.46 1.73
C ALA A 79 1.28 11.27 2.78
N GLN A 80 2.60 11.14 2.80
CA GLN A 80 3.47 11.93 3.68
C GLN A 80 3.43 13.42 3.33
N PHE A 81 3.41 13.75 2.05
CA PHE A 81 3.33 15.14 1.59
C PHE A 81 2.03 15.80 2.06
N VAL A 82 0.87 15.20 1.76
CA VAL A 82 -0.42 15.81 2.14
C VAL A 82 -0.64 15.85 3.65
N ALA A 83 0.02 14.99 4.42
CA ALA A 83 -0.04 15.04 5.88
C ALA A 83 0.63 16.29 6.48
N THR A 84 1.51 16.94 5.74
CA THR A 84 2.28 18.13 6.18
C THR A 84 1.94 19.40 5.37
N HIS A 85 1.08 19.29 4.35
CA HIS A 85 0.69 20.40 3.47
C HIS A 85 -0.84 20.52 3.41
N ASP A 86 -1.39 21.14 4.44
CA ASP A 86 -2.84 21.31 4.56
C ASP A 86 -3.43 22.08 3.37
N GLY A 87 -4.57 21.60 2.88
CA GLY A 87 -5.25 22.21 1.72
C GLY A 87 -4.61 21.93 0.36
N GLU A 88 -3.52 21.16 0.30
CA GLU A 88 -2.93 20.72 -0.97
C GLU A 88 -3.27 19.26 -1.29
N VAL A 89 -3.39 18.95 -2.58
CA VAL A 89 -3.61 17.58 -3.06
C VAL A 89 -2.57 17.21 -4.10
N CYS A 90 -2.15 15.96 -4.07
CA CYS A 90 -1.27 15.38 -5.08
C CYS A 90 -2.12 14.91 -6.26
N PRO A 91 -1.98 15.49 -7.47
CA PRO A 91 -2.73 15.04 -8.63
C PRO A 91 -2.30 13.65 -9.10
N ALA A 92 -3.02 13.11 -10.07
CA ALA A 92 -2.66 11.85 -10.70
C ALA A 92 -1.19 11.86 -11.18
N ARG A 93 -0.50 10.75 -10.94
CA ARG A 93 0.92 10.58 -11.32
C ARG A 93 1.91 11.53 -10.60
N TRP A 94 1.47 12.23 -9.56
CA TRP A 94 2.35 13.10 -8.79
C TRP A 94 3.57 12.33 -8.24
N THR A 95 4.71 12.95 -8.31
CA THR A 95 5.96 12.48 -7.70
C THR A 95 6.55 13.59 -6.84
N ARG A 96 7.44 13.25 -5.92
CA ARG A 96 8.09 14.22 -5.03
C ARG A 96 8.74 15.36 -5.83
N GLY A 97 8.41 16.60 -5.48
CA GLY A 97 8.89 17.81 -6.17
C GLY A 97 8.00 18.28 -7.34
N ALA A 98 7.01 17.48 -7.75
CA ALA A 98 6.04 17.92 -8.75
C ALA A 98 5.01 18.91 -8.17
N LYS A 99 4.35 19.67 -9.04
CA LYS A 99 3.30 20.62 -8.64
C LYS A 99 2.13 19.92 -7.99
N THR A 100 1.59 20.55 -6.98
CA THR A 100 0.34 20.17 -6.30
C THR A 100 -0.82 21.05 -6.77
N LEU A 101 -2.01 20.71 -6.34
CA LEU A 101 -3.22 21.48 -6.60
C LEU A 101 -3.84 21.93 -5.28
N LYS A 102 -4.42 23.12 -5.26
CA LYS A 102 -5.32 23.57 -4.19
C LYS A 102 -6.75 23.44 -4.71
N PRO A 103 -7.57 22.55 -4.15
CA PRO A 103 -8.95 22.37 -4.61
C PRO A 103 -9.72 23.68 -4.56
N SER A 104 -10.31 24.07 -5.69
CA SER A 104 -11.16 25.24 -5.81
C SER A 104 -12.14 25.07 -6.96
N ILE A 105 -13.20 25.89 -6.96
CA ILE A 105 -14.16 25.91 -8.07
C ILE A 105 -13.51 26.32 -9.40
N ASP A 106 -12.41 27.07 -9.34
CA ASP A 106 -11.70 27.55 -10.54
C ASP A 106 -10.97 26.43 -11.31
N LEU A 107 -10.84 25.25 -10.71
CA LEU A 107 -10.25 24.08 -11.36
C LEU A 107 -11.25 23.28 -12.20
N VAL A 108 -12.54 23.56 -12.09
CA VAL A 108 -13.58 22.84 -12.84
C VAL A 108 -13.36 23.05 -14.34
N GLY A 109 -13.22 21.96 -15.07
CA GLY A 109 -12.94 21.95 -16.51
C GLY A 109 -11.50 22.28 -16.91
N LYS A 110 -10.57 22.43 -15.93
CA LYS A 110 -9.14 22.72 -16.20
C LYS A 110 -8.22 21.56 -15.86
N ILE A 111 -8.76 20.50 -15.25
CA ILE A 111 -8.05 19.25 -14.87
C ILE A 111 -8.89 18.04 -15.24
#